data_d390495eb9bc2a6ab6397ba3954c37c4
#
_entry.id   d390495eb9bc2a6ab6397ba3954c37c4
#
_cell.length_a   1.000
_cell.length_b   1.000
_cell.length_c   1.000
_cell.angle_alpha   90.00
_cell.angle_beta   90.00
_cell.angle_gamma   90.00
#
_symmetry.space_group_name_H-M   'P 1'
#
loop_
_entity.id
_entity.type
_entity.pdbx_description
1 polymer ?
#
loop_
_entity_poly.entity_id
_entity_poly.type
_entity_poly.pdbx_seq_one_letter_code
_entity_poly.pdbx_strand_id
1 'polypeptide(L)'
;GSTTNDLVIVAYAIGDNDGGNFNMAMVTTGYTEVADLLADDTQDTSLGVYWKVIGADTSATVDGLGGADAAVAAVCMVFRGVDTTTPMDVTTTTATAVNTMQPDPPLIDHNNPSGVWIVIAGASGHTLGGTGTYTFPTGYTTNAIDRGQDDTSDITVGLGYRTNPADPENPSVMTHSGTDNAAFSWAAATLALRPAVATVGLSFADEDDEEDAE
;
A
#
# COMPACT_ATOMS: atom_id res chain seq x y z
N GLY A 1 6.21 10.58 -14.95
CA GLY A 1 4.89 10.94 -14.45
C GLY A 1 3.91 9.80 -14.64
N SER A 2 2.82 9.79 -13.88
CA SER A 2 1.70 8.86 -14.07
C SER A 2 0.98 9.16 -15.37
N THR A 3 0.38 8.13 -15.96
CA THR A 3 -0.44 8.23 -17.18
C THR A 3 -1.84 7.70 -16.89
N THR A 4 -2.81 8.00 -17.75
CA THR A 4 -4.12 7.35 -17.71
C THR A 4 -3.94 5.84 -17.78
N ASN A 5 -4.69 5.11 -16.96
CA ASN A 5 -4.62 3.64 -16.77
C ASN A 5 -3.43 3.12 -15.94
N ASP A 6 -2.65 3.97 -15.29
CA ASP A 6 -1.78 3.53 -14.19
C ASP A 6 -2.66 3.28 -12.95
N LEU A 7 -2.24 2.34 -12.08
CA LEU A 7 -2.87 2.12 -10.78
C LEU A 7 -2.11 2.88 -9.70
N VAL A 8 -2.81 3.63 -8.86
CA VAL A 8 -2.23 4.18 -7.63
C VAL A 8 -2.68 3.38 -6.42
N ILE A 9 -1.73 3.06 -5.55
CA ILE A 9 -1.98 2.59 -4.19
C ILE A 9 -1.66 3.75 -3.24
N VAL A 10 -2.56 4.02 -2.32
CA VAL A 10 -2.39 5.00 -1.25
C VAL A 10 -2.47 4.26 0.07
N ALA A 11 -1.50 4.47 0.95
CA ALA A 11 -1.58 4.09 2.35
C ALA A 11 -1.49 5.36 3.19
N TYR A 12 -2.40 5.54 4.12
CA TYR A 12 -2.29 6.59 5.10
C TYR A 12 -2.58 6.06 6.50
N ALA A 13 -1.97 6.68 7.47
CA ALA A 13 -2.04 6.25 8.84
C ALA A 13 -2.29 7.41 9.78
N ILE A 14 -2.95 7.11 10.88
CA ILE A 14 -3.18 8.02 12.00
C ILE A 14 -2.62 7.35 13.24
N GLY A 15 -1.80 8.11 13.99
CA GLY A 15 -1.34 7.74 15.32
C GLY A 15 -1.97 8.66 16.34
N ASP A 16 -2.50 8.10 17.42
CA ASP A 16 -3.01 8.88 18.54
C ASP A 16 -2.80 8.17 19.89
N ASN A 17 -3.27 8.76 20.97
CA ASN A 17 -3.12 8.25 22.31
C ASN A 17 -4.43 8.20 23.11
N ASP A 18 -5.60 8.35 22.46
CA ASP A 18 -6.90 8.46 23.13
C ASP A 18 -7.86 7.29 22.90
N GLY A 19 -7.42 6.22 22.23
CA GLY A 19 -8.20 4.97 22.04
C GLY A 19 -9.34 5.10 21.02
N GLY A 20 -9.26 6.08 20.13
CA GLY A 20 -10.25 6.30 19.07
C GLY A 20 -10.01 5.41 17.86
N ASN A 21 -11.03 4.69 17.40
CA ASN A 21 -11.02 4.11 16.06
C ASN A 21 -11.38 5.19 15.04
N PHE A 22 -10.38 5.63 14.27
CA PHE A 22 -10.63 6.52 13.13
C PHE A 22 -11.10 5.69 11.94
N ASN A 23 -12.36 5.93 11.53
CA ASN A 23 -12.85 5.38 10.27
C ASN A 23 -12.11 6.04 9.12
N MET A 24 -11.10 5.36 8.61
CA MET A 24 -10.22 5.86 7.56
C MET A 24 -11.04 6.04 6.27
N ALA A 25 -10.94 7.18 5.60
CA ALA A 25 -11.67 7.44 4.37
C ALA A 25 -10.88 8.32 3.38
N MET A 26 -11.12 8.09 2.09
CA MET A 26 -10.62 8.97 1.03
C MET A 26 -11.66 10.05 0.74
N VAL A 27 -11.27 11.32 0.83
CA VAL A 27 -12.12 12.47 0.42
C VAL A 27 -12.24 12.51 -1.10
N THR A 28 -11.13 12.24 -1.80
CA THR A 28 -11.15 12.13 -3.26
C THR A 28 -11.92 10.89 -3.70
N THR A 29 -12.96 11.10 -4.51
CA THR A 29 -13.85 10.03 -4.99
C THR A 29 -13.15 9.03 -5.92
N GLY A 30 -13.70 7.82 -6.02
CA GLY A 30 -13.26 6.77 -6.95
C GLY A 30 -12.13 5.90 -6.42
N TYR A 31 -11.71 6.08 -5.17
CA TYR A 31 -10.84 5.13 -4.49
C TYR A 31 -11.64 3.94 -3.96
N THR A 32 -11.04 2.77 -4.04
CA THR A 32 -11.56 1.53 -3.45
C THR A 32 -10.70 1.18 -2.24
N GLU A 33 -11.34 1.01 -1.11
CA GLU A 33 -10.71 0.57 0.12
C GLU A 33 -10.37 -0.93 0.06
N VAL A 34 -9.20 -1.30 0.55
CA VAL A 34 -8.75 -2.70 0.67
C VAL A 34 -8.34 -3.07 2.08
N ALA A 35 -8.08 -2.09 2.92
CA ALA A 35 -7.84 -2.28 4.33
C ALA A 35 -8.21 -1.01 5.12
N ASP A 36 -8.87 -1.21 6.26
CA ASP A 36 -9.10 -0.23 7.33
C ASP A 36 -8.82 -0.95 8.65
N LEU A 37 -7.69 -0.64 9.28
CA LEU A 37 -7.13 -1.39 10.39
C LEU A 37 -6.92 -0.47 11.59
N LEU A 38 -7.21 -1.01 12.77
CA LEU A 38 -6.86 -0.40 14.05
C LEU A 38 -6.03 -1.40 14.89
N ALA A 39 -4.91 -0.94 15.39
CA ALA A 39 -4.17 -1.56 16.49
C ALA A 39 -4.30 -0.65 17.71
N ASP A 40 -5.16 -1.06 18.64
CA ASP A 40 -5.55 -0.30 19.83
C ASP A 40 -4.58 -0.61 20.98
N ASP A 41 -3.82 0.40 21.39
CA ASP A 41 -2.89 0.38 22.52
C ASP A 41 -2.79 1.80 23.12
N THR A 42 -1.81 2.06 23.96
CA THR A 42 -1.54 3.42 24.51
C THR A 42 -1.14 4.42 23.41
N GLN A 43 -0.47 3.94 22.37
CA GLN A 43 -0.21 4.66 21.13
C GLN A 43 -0.86 3.85 20.01
N ASP A 44 -2.06 4.29 19.63
CA ASP A 44 -2.84 3.61 18.61
C ASP A 44 -2.27 3.81 17.21
N THR A 45 -2.50 2.83 16.36
CA THR A 45 -2.17 2.89 14.94
C THR A 45 -3.38 2.53 14.10
N SER A 46 -3.92 3.50 13.38
CA SER A 46 -4.89 3.25 12.31
C SER A 46 -4.19 3.28 10.96
N LEU A 47 -4.51 2.33 10.07
CA LEU A 47 -3.95 2.23 8.72
C LEU A 47 -5.07 1.99 7.70
N GLY A 48 -5.25 2.94 6.78
CA GLY A 48 -6.11 2.80 5.62
C GLY A 48 -5.29 2.54 4.35
N VAL A 49 -5.69 1.56 3.54
CA VAL A 49 -5.07 1.27 2.24
C VAL A 49 -6.12 1.29 1.15
N TYR A 50 -5.84 2.02 0.08
CA TYR A 50 -6.77 2.29 -1.01
C TYR A 50 -6.08 2.16 -2.36
N TRP A 51 -6.86 1.87 -3.38
CA TRP A 51 -6.39 1.94 -4.76
C TRP A 51 -7.37 2.70 -5.67
N LYS A 52 -6.84 3.20 -6.77
CA LYS A 52 -7.60 3.82 -7.86
C LYS A 52 -6.86 3.67 -9.18
N VAL A 53 -7.60 3.47 -10.27
CA VAL A 53 -7.07 3.65 -11.62
C VAL A 53 -6.98 5.15 -11.91
N ILE A 54 -5.80 5.64 -12.27
CA ILE A 54 -5.55 7.07 -12.51
C ILE A 54 -6.26 7.49 -13.80
N GLY A 55 -7.10 8.51 -13.67
CA GLY A 55 -7.72 9.24 -14.78
C GLY A 55 -7.04 10.58 -15.02
N ALA A 56 -7.81 11.64 -14.92
CA ALA A 56 -7.33 13.03 -15.01
C ALA A 56 -6.87 13.60 -13.65
N ASP A 57 -6.86 12.78 -12.60
CA ASP A 57 -6.54 13.24 -11.25
C ASP A 57 -5.06 13.57 -11.11
N THR A 58 -4.76 14.68 -10.47
CA THR A 58 -3.41 15.15 -10.18
C THR A 58 -3.05 15.06 -8.69
N SER A 59 -4.04 14.81 -7.83
CA SER A 59 -3.88 14.73 -6.37
C SER A 59 -4.92 13.82 -5.75
N ALA A 60 -4.63 13.33 -4.55
CA ALA A 60 -5.57 12.62 -3.68
C ALA A 60 -5.64 13.35 -2.34
N THR A 61 -6.84 13.40 -1.76
CA THR A 61 -7.07 13.95 -0.42
C THR A 61 -7.61 12.84 0.47
N VAL A 62 -6.93 12.59 1.56
CA VAL A 62 -7.39 11.72 2.64
C VAL A 62 -8.21 12.53 3.64
N ASP A 63 -9.13 11.89 4.34
CA ASP A 63 -9.82 12.51 5.44
C ASP A 63 -8.89 12.53 6.68
N GLY A 64 -8.39 13.69 7.01
CA GLY A 64 -7.45 13.89 8.12
C GLY A 64 -8.15 13.96 9.49
N LEU A 65 -9.14 13.09 9.74
CA LEU A 65 -9.89 13.05 10.98
C LEU A 65 -9.09 12.43 12.14
N GLY A 66 -7.89 12.91 12.36
CA GLY A 66 -7.30 12.79 13.69
C GLY A 66 -8.00 13.74 14.67
N GLY A 67 -8.16 13.34 15.92
CA GLY A 67 -8.49 14.25 17.00
C GLY A 67 -7.48 15.41 17.09
N ALA A 68 -7.64 16.29 18.06
CA ALA A 68 -6.73 17.43 18.25
C ALA A 68 -5.26 17.01 18.51
N ASP A 69 -5.03 15.74 18.86
CA ASP A 69 -3.74 15.17 19.28
C ASP A 69 -3.30 13.99 18.37
N ALA A 70 -3.78 13.95 17.12
CA ALA A 70 -3.48 12.86 16.19
C ALA A 70 -2.44 13.24 15.13
N ALA A 71 -1.40 12.44 15.02
CA ALA A 71 -0.42 12.53 13.94
C ALA A 71 -0.94 11.82 12.68
N VAL A 72 -0.78 12.42 11.51
CA VAL A 72 -1.23 11.85 10.23
C VAL A 72 -0.05 11.78 9.25
N ALA A 73 0.09 10.67 8.56
CA ALA A 73 1.07 10.47 7.49
C ALA A 73 0.44 9.72 6.31
N ALA A 74 0.87 10.03 5.09
CA ALA A 74 0.35 9.38 3.89
C ALA A 74 1.42 9.18 2.83
N VAL A 75 1.38 8.04 2.16
CA VAL A 75 2.27 7.69 1.05
C VAL A 75 1.48 7.13 -0.12
N CYS A 76 2.02 7.26 -1.33
CA CYS A 76 1.44 6.62 -2.50
C CYS A 76 2.51 6.05 -3.43
N MET A 77 2.11 5.02 -4.18
CA MET A 77 2.89 4.44 -5.28
C MET A 77 2.03 4.26 -6.52
N VAL A 78 2.64 4.40 -7.69
CA VAL A 78 1.99 4.23 -8.98
C VAL A 78 2.57 3.03 -9.70
N PHE A 79 1.70 2.13 -10.16
CA PHE A 79 2.03 0.88 -10.85
C PHE A 79 1.54 0.91 -12.30
N ARG A 80 2.41 0.54 -13.24
CA ARG A 80 2.10 0.38 -14.66
C ARG A 80 1.96 -1.08 -15.04
N GLY A 81 1.09 -1.33 -16.02
CA GLY A 81 0.89 -2.68 -16.53
C GLY A 81 0.12 -3.58 -15.55
N VAL A 82 -0.68 -2.97 -14.66
CA VAL A 82 -1.65 -3.67 -13.82
C VAL A 82 -2.97 -3.81 -14.58
N ASP A 83 -3.68 -4.91 -14.38
CA ASP A 83 -5.06 -5.07 -14.86
C ASP A 83 -5.96 -4.02 -14.19
N THR A 84 -6.45 -3.08 -14.98
CA THR A 84 -7.27 -1.96 -14.47
C THR A 84 -8.73 -2.34 -14.23
N THR A 85 -9.16 -3.52 -14.67
CA THR A 85 -10.52 -4.03 -14.46
C THR A 85 -10.61 -4.83 -13.16
N THR A 86 -9.61 -5.66 -12.89
CA THR A 86 -9.52 -6.48 -11.68
C THR A 86 -8.10 -6.42 -11.11
N PRO A 87 -7.71 -5.28 -10.52
CA PRO A 87 -6.31 -5.04 -10.17
C PRO A 87 -5.78 -5.91 -9.02
N MET A 88 -6.65 -6.38 -8.14
CA MET A 88 -6.26 -7.31 -7.07
C MET A 88 -6.29 -8.75 -7.58
N ASP A 89 -5.17 -9.45 -7.45
CA ASP A 89 -5.07 -10.85 -7.86
C ASP A 89 -5.81 -11.78 -6.89
N VAL A 90 -5.69 -11.46 -5.61
CA VAL A 90 -6.37 -12.15 -4.50
C VAL A 90 -6.80 -11.14 -3.45
N THR A 91 -7.55 -11.60 -2.46
CA THR A 91 -7.94 -10.78 -1.31
C THR A 91 -6.71 -10.32 -0.54
N THR A 92 -6.65 -9.03 -0.21
CA THR A 92 -5.62 -8.43 0.65
C THR A 92 -5.58 -9.15 2.00
N THR A 93 -4.39 -9.42 2.48
CA THR A 93 -4.18 -9.96 3.83
C THR A 93 -3.72 -8.85 4.78
N THR A 94 -4.15 -8.92 6.03
CA THR A 94 -3.92 -7.86 7.02
C THR A 94 -3.51 -8.42 8.37
N ALA A 95 -2.73 -7.64 9.12
CA ALA A 95 -2.33 -7.95 10.48
C ALA A 95 -2.16 -6.68 11.32
N THR A 96 -2.37 -6.83 12.62
CA THR A 96 -2.09 -5.78 13.62
C THR A 96 -1.45 -6.41 14.85
N ALA A 97 -0.64 -5.66 15.57
CA ALA A 97 -0.17 -6.05 16.90
C ALA A 97 0.11 -4.84 17.77
N VAL A 98 0.21 -5.11 19.06
CA VAL A 98 0.55 -4.18 20.13
C VAL A 98 1.87 -4.56 20.77
N ASN A 99 2.45 -3.68 21.58
CA ASN A 99 3.74 -3.83 22.27
C ASN A 99 4.96 -3.88 21.34
N THR A 100 4.83 -3.42 20.10
CA THR A 100 5.93 -3.33 19.14
C THR A 100 5.58 -2.33 18.03
N MET A 101 6.61 -1.70 17.44
CA MET A 101 6.46 -0.81 16.28
C MET A 101 7.02 -1.44 14.98
N GLN A 102 7.16 -2.76 14.95
CA GLN A 102 7.75 -3.50 13.83
C GLN A 102 6.64 -4.16 12.98
N PRO A 103 6.07 -3.49 11.95
CA PRO A 103 5.01 -4.10 11.15
C PRO A 103 5.48 -5.39 10.50
N ASP A 104 4.67 -6.44 10.64
CA ASP A 104 4.90 -7.75 10.03
C ASP A 104 3.81 -8.03 8.99
N PRO A 105 4.01 -7.60 7.72
CA PRO A 105 3.02 -7.81 6.67
C PRO A 105 2.76 -9.30 6.49
N PRO A 106 1.47 -9.73 6.53
CA PRO A 106 1.15 -11.15 6.54
C PRO A 106 1.39 -11.83 5.19
N LEU A 107 1.54 -13.16 5.24
CA LEU A 107 1.64 -14.01 4.07
C LEU A 107 0.45 -13.80 3.13
N ILE A 108 0.74 -13.79 1.83
CA ILE A 108 -0.27 -13.78 0.76
C ILE A 108 0.01 -14.92 -0.23
N ASP A 109 -1.04 -15.67 -0.56
CA ASP A 109 -1.04 -16.73 -1.56
C ASP A 109 -1.68 -16.17 -2.84
N HIS A 110 -0.89 -16.01 -3.90
CA HIS A 110 -1.34 -15.34 -5.12
C HIS A 110 -1.49 -16.31 -6.29
N ASN A 111 -2.37 -15.99 -7.24
CA ASN A 111 -2.72 -16.90 -8.34
C ASN A 111 -1.81 -16.77 -9.57
N ASN A 112 -1.06 -15.68 -9.69
CA ASN A 112 -0.21 -15.39 -10.84
C ASN A 112 1.28 -15.54 -10.50
N PRO A 113 1.95 -16.62 -10.96
CA PRO A 113 3.35 -16.85 -10.63
C PRO A 113 4.32 -15.90 -11.36
N SER A 114 3.85 -15.14 -12.34
CA SER A 114 4.70 -14.22 -13.12
C SER A 114 4.06 -12.86 -13.33
N GLY A 115 4.84 -11.81 -13.14
CA GLY A 115 4.41 -10.44 -13.38
C GLY A 115 3.56 -9.81 -12.29
N VAL A 116 3.24 -10.54 -11.21
CA VAL A 116 2.55 -9.97 -10.05
C VAL A 116 3.48 -9.04 -9.27
N TRP A 117 2.90 -7.95 -8.74
CA TRP A 117 3.57 -7.12 -7.74
C TRP A 117 2.98 -7.43 -6.37
N ILE A 118 3.82 -7.81 -5.43
CA ILE A 118 3.42 -7.83 -4.02
C ILE A 118 3.73 -6.46 -3.43
N VAL A 119 2.71 -5.80 -2.94
CA VAL A 119 2.79 -4.50 -2.26
C VAL A 119 2.55 -4.72 -0.78
N ILE A 120 3.45 -4.19 0.05
CA ILE A 120 3.29 -4.19 1.50
C ILE A 120 3.11 -2.77 1.99
N ALA A 121 2.12 -2.58 2.84
CA ALA A 121 1.89 -1.36 3.60
C ALA A 121 2.09 -1.64 5.08
N GLY A 122 2.74 -0.74 5.79
CA GLY A 122 2.92 -0.85 7.23
C GLY A 122 2.92 0.52 7.88
N ALA A 123 2.29 0.61 9.03
CA ALA A 123 2.27 1.79 9.86
C ALA A 123 2.55 1.43 11.31
N SER A 124 3.21 2.32 12.05
CA SER A 124 3.39 2.18 13.49
C SER A 124 3.34 3.53 14.21
N GLY A 125 2.61 3.55 15.32
CA GLY A 125 2.59 4.63 16.28
C GLY A 125 3.84 4.61 17.14
N HIS A 126 4.33 5.79 17.53
CA HIS A 126 5.48 5.93 18.44
C HIS A 126 5.45 7.27 19.18
N THR A 127 6.28 7.42 20.20
CA THR A 127 6.32 8.65 21.00
C THR A 127 7.07 9.79 20.31
N LEU A 128 6.76 10.99 20.78
CA LEU A 128 7.25 12.29 20.32
C LEU A 128 8.73 12.37 19.97
N GLY A 129 9.01 13.07 18.87
CA GLY A 129 10.37 13.43 18.43
C GLY A 129 11.10 12.31 17.74
N GLY A 130 10.42 11.21 17.45
CA GLY A 130 11.00 10.08 16.74
C GLY A 130 11.30 10.41 15.28
N THR A 131 12.56 10.23 14.87
CA THR A 131 12.95 10.31 13.45
C THR A 131 12.81 8.94 12.78
N GLY A 132 11.79 8.17 13.17
CA GLY A 132 11.59 6.80 12.73
C GLY A 132 11.54 6.66 11.20
N THR A 133 12.11 5.60 10.70
CA THR A 133 12.01 5.19 9.30
C THR A 133 11.95 3.67 9.23
N TYR A 134 11.48 3.13 8.10
CA TYR A 134 11.48 1.69 7.88
C TYR A 134 12.67 1.23 7.05
N THR A 135 13.22 0.08 7.46
CA THR A 135 13.96 -0.79 6.56
C THR A 135 13.02 -1.90 6.12
N PHE A 136 12.76 -1.99 4.84
CA PHE A 136 11.86 -2.98 4.27
C PHE A 136 12.52 -4.36 4.15
N PRO A 137 11.73 -5.44 4.06
CA PRO A 137 12.25 -6.78 3.81
C PRO A 137 13.14 -6.84 2.56
N THR A 138 14.13 -7.74 2.57
CA THR A 138 15.02 -7.96 1.43
C THR A 138 14.23 -8.29 0.16
N GLY A 139 14.56 -7.62 -0.94
CA GLY A 139 13.90 -7.78 -2.22
C GLY A 139 12.70 -6.84 -2.43
N TYR A 140 12.30 -6.10 -1.42
CA TYR A 140 11.30 -5.05 -1.57
C TYR A 140 11.94 -3.71 -1.92
N THR A 141 11.41 -3.03 -2.92
CA THR A 141 11.82 -1.68 -3.28
C THR A 141 11.15 -0.68 -2.34
N THR A 142 11.96 0.19 -1.74
CA THR A 142 11.52 1.17 -0.77
C THR A 142 11.52 2.55 -1.40
N ASN A 143 10.36 3.13 -1.63
CA ASN A 143 10.32 4.48 -2.21
C ASN A 143 9.30 5.41 -1.57
N ALA A 144 8.48 4.91 -0.64
CA ALA A 144 7.47 5.73 -0.02
C ALA A 144 7.42 5.48 1.48
N ILE A 145 7.96 6.42 2.23
CA ILE A 145 7.87 6.50 3.70
C ILE A 145 7.51 7.94 4.02
N ASP A 146 6.52 8.11 4.88
CA ASP A 146 6.13 9.40 5.43
C ASP A 146 5.93 9.32 6.94
N ARG A 147 5.94 10.47 7.58
CA ARG A 147 5.81 10.62 9.03
C ARG A 147 4.93 11.79 9.36
N GLY A 148 4.00 11.56 10.27
CA GLY A 148 3.25 12.59 10.96
C GLY A 148 3.77 12.78 12.36
N GLN A 149 3.73 14.00 12.85
CA GLN A 149 4.10 14.37 14.20
C GLN A 149 3.05 15.30 14.77
N ASP A 150 2.69 15.07 16.01
CA ASP A 150 1.85 15.95 16.81
C ASP A 150 2.48 16.14 18.21
N ASP A 151 1.88 16.95 19.05
CA ASP A 151 2.43 17.25 20.39
C ASP A 151 2.42 16.03 21.33
N THR A 152 1.66 14.98 21.02
CA THR A 152 1.44 13.81 21.90
C THR A 152 1.69 12.47 21.24
N SER A 153 1.66 12.39 19.90
CA SER A 153 1.83 11.14 19.15
C SER A 153 2.60 11.36 17.86
N ASP A 154 3.30 10.34 17.42
CA ASP A 154 3.96 10.27 16.12
C ASP A 154 3.49 9.03 15.37
N ILE A 155 3.50 9.09 14.05
CA ILE A 155 3.16 7.96 13.17
C ILE A 155 4.17 7.86 12.03
N THR A 156 4.56 6.65 11.69
CA THR A 156 5.31 6.36 10.47
C THR A 156 4.49 5.42 9.60
N VAL A 157 4.36 5.72 8.31
CA VAL A 157 3.73 4.85 7.31
C VAL A 157 4.69 4.59 6.16
N GLY A 158 4.67 3.38 5.61
CA GLY A 158 5.51 3.01 4.48
C GLY A 158 4.82 2.08 3.50
N LEU A 159 5.13 2.26 2.22
CA LEU A 159 4.81 1.34 1.13
C LEU A 159 6.09 0.80 0.51
N GLY A 160 6.12 -0.51 0.26
CA GLY A 160 7.16 -1.17 -0.50
C GLY A 160 6.56 -2.17 -1.47
N TYR A 161 7.29 -2.53 -2.52
CA TYR A 161 6.84 -3.54 -3.46
C TYR A 161 7.96 -4.47 -3.91
N ARG A 162 7.57 -5.66 -4.35
CA ARG A 162 8.43 -6.67 -4.95
C ARG A 162 7.80 -7.19 -6.23
N THR A 163 8.62 -7.43 -7.25
CA THR A 163 8.22 -8.12 -8.48
C THR A 163 8.71 -9.56 -8.47
N ASN A 164 7.99 -10.45 -9.14
CA ASN A 164 8.32 -11.88 -9.21
C ASN A 164 8.56 -12.51 -7.83
N PRO A 165 7.57 -12.38 -6.92
CA PRO A 165 7.67 -12.94 -5.58
C PRO A 165 7.69 -14.47 -5.61
N ALA A 166 7.97 -15.09 -4.44
CA ALA A 166 7.64 -16.48 -4.20
C ALA A 166 6.11 -16.68 -4.16
N ASP A 167 5.65 -17.90 -4.27
CA ASP A 167 4.25 -18.27 -4.11
C ASP A 167 4.13 -19.46 -3.15
N PRO A 168 3.55 -19.31 -1.96
CA PRO A 168 3.11 -18.03 -1.38
C PRO A 168 4.26 -17.08 -1.02
N GLU A 169 4.00 -15.78 -1.05
CA GLU A 169 4.93 -14.77 -0.56
C GLU A 169 4.68 -14.49 0.92
N ASN A 170 5.74 -14.59 1.71
CA ASN A 170 5.74 -14.23 3.13
C ASN A 170 6.75 -13.11 3.37
N PRO A 171 6.34 -11.85 3.32
CA PRO A 171 7.24 -10.74 3.63
C PRO A 171 7.78 -10.89 5.06
N SER A 172 9.04 -10.51 5.27
CA SER A 172 9.56 -10.39 6.62
C SER A 172 9.11 -9.07 7.25
N VAL A 173 9.38 -8.92 8.52
CA VAL A 173 9.13 -7.70 9.31
C VAL A 173 9.74 -6.46 8.64
N MET A 174 8.99 -5.37 8.61
CA MET A 174 9.48 -4.02 8.31
C MET A 174 10.12 -3.47 9.59
N THR A 175 11.46 -3.33 9.58
CA THR A 175 12.18 -2.89 10.77
C THR A 175 12.10 -1.37 10.92
N HIS A 176 11.46 -0.89 11.98
CA HIS A 176 11.45 0.51 12.35
C HIS A 176 12.74 0.90 13.07
N SER A 177 13.29 2.08 12.78
CA SER A 177 14.58 2.53 13.36
C SER A 177 14.46 3.05 14.79
N GLY A 178 13.26 3.23 15.32
CA GLY A 178 13.01 3.62 16.69
C GLY A 178 13.23 2.47 17.68
N THR A 179 13.20 2.78 18.95
CA THR A 179 13.27 1.78 20.03
C THR A 179 11.85 1.29 20.35
N ASP A 180 11.63 -0.01 20.26
CA ASP A 180 10.36 -0.62 20.65
C ASP A 180 10.00 -0.33 22.10
N ASN A 181 8.71 -0.12 22.34
CA ASN A 181 8.13 0.11 23.65
C ASN A 181 6.79 -0.65 23.75
N ALA A 182 6.46 -1.09 24.95
CA ALA A 182 5.22 -1.79 25.26
C ALA A 182 3.94 -0.94 25.06
N ALA A 183 4.09 0.35 24.80
CA ALA A 183 2.98 1.26 24.53
C ALA A 183 2.73 1.48 23.03
N PHE A 184 3.46 0.80 22.15
CA PHE A 184 3.39 1.01 20.70
C PHE A 184 2.61 -0.08 20.00
N SER A 185 2.00 0.29 18.89
CA SER A 185 1.24 -0.62 18.04
C SER A 185 1.60 -0.47 16.58
N TRP A 186 1.23 -1.44 15.77
CA TRP A 186 1.38 -1.38 14.33
C TRP A 186 0.21 -2.06 13.59
N ALA A 187 0.02 -1.63 12.36
CA ALA A 187 -0.88 -2.26 11.40
C ALA A 187 -0.16 -2.50 10.07
N ALA A 188 -0.46 -3.59 9.38
CA ALA A 188 0.12 -3.92 8.10
C ALA A 188 -0.86 -4.63 7.15
N ALA A 189 -0.65 -4.45 5.85
CA ALA A 189 -1.39 -5.11 4.79
C ALA A 189 -0.44 -5.62 3.71
N THR A 190 -0.78 -6.76 3.09
CA THR A 190 -0.11 -7.31 1.91
C THR A 190 -1.11 -7.46 0.77
N LEU A 191 -0.80 -6.89 -0.37
CA LEU A 191 -1.62 -6.87 -1.57
C LEU A 191 -0.88 -7.58 -2.71
N ALA A 192 -1.62 -8.31 -3.56
CA ALA A 192 -1.10 -8.84 -4.82
C ALA A 192 -1.78 -8.13 -5.99
N LEU A 193 -1.00 -7.41 -6.81
CA LEU A 193 -1.52 -6.71 -7.98
C LEU A 193 -1.39 -7.58 -9.22
N ARG A 194 -2.50 -7.78 -9.93
CA ARG A 194 -2.57 -8.57 -11.14
C ARG A 194 -1.92 -7.84 -12.32
N PRO A 195 -1.02 -8.49 -13.09
CA PRO A 195 -0.51 -7.90 -14.30
C PRO A 195 -1.59 -7.79 -15.37
N ALA A 196 -1.55 -6.73 -16.17
CA ALA A 196 -2.39 -6.62 -17.36
C ALA A 196 -2.02 -7.74 -18.35
N VAL A 197 -3.03 -8.36 -18.95
CA VAL A 197 -2.81 -9.33 -20.01
C VAL A 197 -2.23 -8.60 -21.22
N ALA A 198 -1.06 -9.02 -21.70
CA ALA A 198 -0.50 -8.49 -22.93
C ALA A 198 -1.45 -8.78 -24.09
N THR A 199 -2.01 -7.75 -24.70
CA THR A 199 -2.79 -7.92 -25.92
C THR A 199 -1.82 -8.23 -27.05
N VAL A 200 -1.70 -9.50 -27.43
CA VAL A 200 -0.99 -9.88 -28.66
C VAL A 200 -1.86 -9.46 -29.83
N GLY A 201 -1.55 -8.34 -30.44
CA GLY A 201 -2.15 -7.96 -31.73
C GLY A 201 -1.76 -8.98 -32.77
N LEU A 202 -2.68 -9.87 -33.14
CA LEU A 202 -2.51 -10.67 -34.35
C LEU A 202 -2.68 -9.70 -35.53
N SER A 203 -1.58 -9.25 -36.12
CA SER A 203 -1.62 -8.70 -37.46
C SER A 203 -1.75 -9.88 -38.44
N PHE A 204 -2.93 -10.07 -38.96
CA PHE A 204 -3.05 -10.87 -40.18
C PHE A 204 -2.40 -10.03 -41.29
N ALA A 205 -1.32 -10.52 -41.87
CA ALA A 205 -0.86 -10.02 -43.16
C ALA A 205 -1.97 -10.40 -44.14
N ASP A 206 -2.60 -9.39 -44.73
CA ASP A 206 -3.36 -9.60 -45.96
C ASP A 206 -2.32 -10.11 -47.00
N GLU A 207 -2.38 -11.38 -47.31
CA GLU A 207 -1.76 -11.87 -48.54
C GLU A 207 -2.62 -11.31 -49.66
N ASP A 208 -2.21 -10.16 -50.21
CA ASP A 208 -2.71 -9.68 -51.47
C ASP A 208 -2.38 -10.74 -52.52
N ASP A 209 -3.37 -11.55 -52.91
CA ASP A 209 -3.35 -12.36 -54.10
C ASP A 209 -3.09 -11.43 -55.30
N GLU A 210 -1.82 -11.41 -55.74
CA GLU A 210 -1.53 -10.96 -57.10
C GLU A 210 -2.18 -11.93 -58.05
N GLU A 211 -3.40 -11.64 -58.49
CA GLU A 211 -4.02 -12.27 -59.64
C GLU A 211 -3.29 -11.77 -60.88
N ASP A 212 -2.39 -12.62 -61.40
CA ASP A 212 -1.77 -12.47 -62.70
C ASP A 212 -2.89 -12.36 -63.78
N ALA A 213 -3.01 -11.20 -64.35
CA ALA A 213 -3.80 -11.01 -65.61
C ALA A 213 -2.88 -11.25 -66.81
N GLU A 214 -3.15 -12.32 -67.57
CA GLU A 214 -2.67 -12.52 -68.96
C GLU A 214 -3.22 -11.46 -69.92
#